data_f1b088c69003fc24903d017bc4667a05
#
_entry.id   f1b088c69003fc24903d017bc4667a05
#
_cell.length_a   1.000
_cell.length_b   1.000
_cell.length_c   1.000
_cell.angle_alpha   90.00
_cell.angle_beta   90.00
_cell.angle_gamma   90.00
#
_symmetry.space_group_name_H-M   'P 1'
#
loop_
_entity.id
_entity.type
_entity.pdbx_description
1 polymer ?
#
loop_
_entity_poly.entity_id
_entity_poly.type
_entity_poly.pdbx_seq_one_letter_code
_entity_poly.pdbx_strand_id
1 'polypeptide(L)'
;MQLQQVTIGKDLPLDLYDQGVSAGNPQPPLGKSAENIELNELLITNEIATVFCRVSGRSMEPHMRNGGVLMVDKSMEPKVAKVVVAAINGEMTVKRLSVVDGQMTLTADNPNYPDVKVGDFDESMIWGVATNVIHQV
;
A
#
# COMPACT_ATOMS: atom_id res chain seq x y z
N MET A 1 -10.49 9.32 5.79
CA MET A 1 -9.10 8.88 5.88
C MET A 1 -8.28 9.98 6.55
N GLN A 2 -7.56 9.63 7.58
CA GLN A 2 -6.73 10.59 8.30
C GLN A 2 -5.29 10.52 7.75
N LEU A 3 -4.73 11.66 7.38
CA LEU A 3 -3.39 11.75 6.82
C LEU A 3 -2.40 12.25 7.87
N GLN A 4 -1.23 11.62 7.87
CA GLN A 4 -0.14 12.01 8.75
C GLN A 4 1.18 11.92 8.01
N GLN A 5 1.96 12.99 8.03
CA GLN A 5 3.28 12.99 7.42
C GLN A 5 4.26 12.14 8.24
N VAL A 6 5.08 11.37 7.53
CA VAL A 6 6.12 10.56 8.16
C VAL A 6 7.30 11.43 8.56
N THR A 7 7.75 11.25 9.79
CA THR A 7 9.01 11.80 10.26
C THR A 7 9.89 10.64 10.71
N ILE A 8 11.04 10.47 10.08
CA ILE A 8 12.01 9.44 10.46
C ILE A 8 12.80 9.94 11.67
N GLY A 9 12.62 9.26 12.80
CA GLY A 9 13.28 9.61 14.05
C GLY A 9 14.52 8.77 14.30
N LYS A 10 14.37 7.65 14.98
CA LYS A 10 15.48 6.83 15.44
C LYS A 10 15.69 5.62 14.54
N ASP A 11 16.95 5.33 14.22
CA ASP A 11 17.33 4.07 13.59
C ASP A 11 17.17 2.91 14.56
N LEU A 12 16.58 1.82 14.08
CA LEU A 12 16.39 0.60 14.86
C LEU A 12 16.70 -0.61 13.97
N PRO A 13 17.99 -0.95 13.80
CA PRO A 13 18.37 -2.12 13.02
C PRO A 13 17.98 -3.40 13.76
N LEU A 14 17.33 -4.31 13.07
CA LEU A 14 16.90 -5.60 13.59
C LEU A 14 17.41 -6.72 12.69
N ASP A 15 17.51 -7.93 13.26
CA ASP A 15 18.02 -9.08 12.51
C ASP A 15 17.05 -9.51 11.41
N LEU A 16 17.57 -9.68 10.22
CA LEU A 16 16.88 -10.33 9.11
C LEU A 16 17.44 -11.73 8.89
N TYR A 17 16.56 -12.72 8.88
CA TYR A 17 16.92 -14.09 8.57
C TYR A 17 16.66 -14.34 7.09
N ASP A 18 17.70 -14.78 6.37
CA ASP A 18 17.62 -15.09 4.94
C ASP A 18 16.75 -16.31 4.65
N GLN A 19 16.77 -17.27 5.56
CA GLN A 19 15.99 -18.48 5.39
C GLN A 19 14.51 -18.16 5.53
N GLY A 20 13.74 -18.49 4.49
CA GLY A 20 12.30 -18.29 4.51
C GLY A 20 11.62 -19.20 5.53
N VAL A 21 10.60 -18.68 6.18
CA VAL A 21 9.67 -19.45 6.99
C VAL A 21 8.54 -19.92 6.08
N SER A 22 8.34 -21.23 6.01
CA SER A 22 7.33 -21.79 5.11
C SER A 22 5.90 -21.46 5.55
N ALA A 23 5.10 -20.98 4.63
CA ALA A 23 3.65 -20.82 4.83
C ALA A 23 2.86 -22.08 4.44
N GLY A 24 3.56 -23.15 4.12
CA GLY A 24 2.97 -24.45 3.77
C GLY A 24 3.60 -25.55 4.61
N ASN A 25 4.43 -26.39 3.99
CA ASN A 25 5.11 -27.48 4.69
C ASN A 25 6.17 -26.95 5.66
N PRO A 26 6.27 -27.53 6.87
CA PRO A 26 7.28 -27.11 7.83
C PRO A 26 8.69 -27.24 7.26
N GLN A 27 9.56 -26.34 7.66
CA GLN A 27 10.96 -26.28 7.30
C GLN A 27 11.86 -26.38 8.53
N PRO A 28 13.17 -26.69 8.36
CA PRO A 28 14.10 -26.67 9.47
C PRO A 28 14.13 -25.33 10.21
N PRO A 29 14.59 -25.33 11.47
CA PRO A 29 14.73 -24.08 12.23
C PRO A 29 15.58 -23.03 11.50
N LEU A 30 15.31 -21.75 11.76
CA LEU A 30 16.08 -20.65 11.23
C LEU A 30 17.53 -20.76 11.71
N GLY A 31 18.46 -20.51 10.80
CA GLY A 31 19.90 -20.43 11.10
C GLY A 31 20.25 -19.06 11.70
N LYS A 32 21.48 -18.63 11.49
CA LYS A 32 21.91 -17.29 11.89
C LYS A 32 21.28 -16.23 10.97
N SER A 33 21.07 -15.04 11.51
CA SER A 33 20.68 -13.89 10.68
C SER A 33 21.82 -13.55 9.72
N ALA A 34 21.46 -13.23 8.46
CA ALA A 34 22.43 -12.88 7.44
C ALA A 34 22.82 -11.40 7.52
N GLU A 35 21.90 -10.53 7.91
CA GLU A 35 22.10 -9.09 7.94
C GLU A 35 21.15 -8.43 8.93
N ASN A 36 21.40 -7.15 9.21
CA ASN A 36 20.46 -6.31 9.92
C ASN A 36 19.67 -5.48 8.91
N ILE A 37 18.40 -5.23 9.21
CA ILE A 37 17.57 -4.32 8.44
C ILE A 37 17.12 -3.14 9.29
N GLU A 38 16.94 -2.01 8.65
CA GLU A 38 16.30 -0.83 9.20
C GLU A 38 14.99 -0.63 8.42
N LEU A 39 13.83 -0.70 9.13
CA LEU A 39 12.52 -0.70 8.48
C LEU A 39 12.25 0.56 7.67
N ASN A 40 12.72 1.71 8.12
CA ASN A 40 12.54 2.96 7.38
C ASN A 40 13.23 2.90 6.02
N GLU A 41 14.46 2.39 5.98
CA GLU A 41 15.21 2.23 4.73
C GLU A 41 14.58 1.19 3.80
N LEU A 42 14.06 0.11 4.39
CA LEU A 42 13.41 -0.95 3.64
C LEU A 42 12.13 -0.46 2.95
N LEU A 43 11.31 0.33 3.64
CA LEU A 43 9.95 0.65 3.21
C LEU A 43 9.84 2.03 2.54
N ILE A 44 10.66 3.00 2.94
CA ILE A 44 10.50 4.39 2.50
C ILE A 44 11.55 4.73 1.47
N THR A 45 11.11 4.92 0.21
CA THR A 45 11.98 5.31 -0.89
C THR A 45 12.18 6.82 -0.92
N ASN A 46 11.14 7.59 -0.64
CA ASN A 46 11.20 9.06 -0.65
C ASN A 46 10.57 9.59 0.63
N GLU A 47 11.41 10.02 1.55
CA GLU A 47 11.00 10.49 2.86
C GLU A 47 10.06 11.70 2.80
N ILE A 48 10.37 12.64 1.91
CA ILE A 48 9.59 13.90 1.79
C ILE A 48 8.20 13.63 1.23
N ALA A 49 8.07 12.66 0.34
CA ALA A 49 6.82 12.35 -0.36
C ALA A 49 5.99 11.25 0.31
N THR A 50 6.51 10.61 1.35
CA THR A 50 5.82 9.50 2.03
C THR A 50 4.94 10.02 3.15
N VAL A 51 3.70 9.56 3.15
CA VAL A 51 2.72 9.84 4.21
C VAL A 51 2.04 8.56 4.65
N PHE A 52 1.53 8.54 5.85
CA PHE A 52 0.66 7.48 6.35
C PHE A 52 -0.78 7.94 6.37
N CYS A 53 -1.69 7.02 6.07
CA CYS A 53 -3.11 7.25 6.29
C CYS A 53 -3.78 5.95 6.76
N ARG A 54 -4.91 6.10 7.45
CA ARG A 54 -5.63 4.95 7.95
C ARG A 54 -6.64 4.45 6.92
N VAL A 55 -6.68 3.14 6.73
CA VAL A 55 -7.67 2.51 5.85
C VAL A 55 -9.02 2.48 6.57
N SER A 56 -10.05 3.01 5.91
CA SER A 56 -11.43 2.95 6.38
C SER A 56 -12.27 2.18 5.38
N GLY A 57 -12.99 1.19 5.85
CA GLY A 57 -13.83 0.34 5.01
C GLY A 57 -13.15 -0.95 4.58
N ARG A 58 -13.86 -1.76 3.80
CA ARG A 58 -13.49 -3.13 3.46
C ARG A 58 -13.36 -3.41 1.97
N SER A 59 -13.42 -2.37 1.12
CA SER A 59 -13.42 -2.56 -0.32
C SER A 59 -12.12 -3.13 -0.89
N MET A 60 -11.04 -3.08 -0.11
CA MET A 60 -9.73 -3.60 -0.52
C MET A 60 -9.36 -4.91 0.22
N GLU A 61 -10.27 -5.49 0.99
CA GLU A 61 -10.02 -6.80 1.60
C GLU A 61 -9.95 -7.89 0.51
N PRO A 62 -9.14 -8.92 0.69
CA PRO A 62 -8.36 -9.24 1.88
C PRO A 62 -6.99 -8.55 1.97
N HIS A 63 -6.57 -7.81 0.96
CA HIS A 63 -5.22 -7.23 0.91
C HIS A 63 -5.02 -6.10 1.91
N MET A 64 -6.05 -5.31 2.16
CA MET A 64 -6.03 -4.24 3.15
C MET A 64 -7.22 -4.36 4.08
N ARG A 65 -6.95 -4.42 5.37
CA ARG A 65 -8.00 -4.50 6.39
C ARG A 65 -8.43 -3.12 6.86
N ASN A 66 -9.70 -3.01 7.20
CA ASN A 66 -10.21 -1.81 7.87
C ASN A 66 -9.38 -1.52 9.12
N GLY A 67 -8.94 -0.27 9.28
CA GLY A 67 -8.10 0.15 10.40
C GLY A 67 -6.60 -0.01 10.17
N GLY A 68 -6.17 -0.63 9.08
CA GLY A 68 -4.76 -0.72 8.73
C GLY A 68 -4.13 0.65 8.45
N VAL A 69 -2.82 0.72 8.53
CA VAL A 69 -2.06 1.94 8.23
C VAL A 69 -1.45 1.81 6.85
N LEU A 70 -1.88 2.67 5.93
CA LEU A 70 -1.45 2.68 4.55
C LEU A 70 -0.26 3.61 4.38
N MET A 71 0.81 3.12 3.76
CA MET A 71 1.93 3.95 3.34
C MET A 71 1.69 4.41 1.91
N VAL A 72 1.77 5.72 1.69
CA VAL A 72 1.50 6.33 0.39
C VAL A 72 2.70 7.16 -0.02
N ASP A 73 3.22 6.90 -1.22
CA ASP A 73 4.27 7.70 -1.84
C ASP A 73 3.64 8.62 -2.89
N LYS A 74 3.70 9.93 -2.62
CA LYS A 74 3.12 10.96 -3.49
C LYS A 74 3.98 11.30 -4.68
N SER A 75 5.24 10.84 -4.70
CA SER A 75 6.17 11.08 -5.82
C SER A 75 6.14 9.97 -6.87
N MET A 76 5.53 8.83 -6.54
CA MET A 76 5.47 7.68 -7.43
C MET A 76 4.49 7.90 -8.56
N GLU A 77 4.88 7.49 -9.77
CA GLU A 77 3.99 7.55 -10.92
C GLU A 77 2.89 6.48 -10.81
N PRO A 78 1.62 6.84 -10.92
CA PRO A 78 0.54 5.88 -10.90
C PRO A 78 0.55 5.03 -12.18
N LYS A 79 0.54 3.72 -12.02
CA LYS A 79 0.52 2.75 -13.12
C LYS A 79 -0.61 1.77 -12.94
N VAL A 80 -1.09 1.22 -14.05
CA VAL A 80 -2.08 0.13 -14.04
C VAL A 80 -1.59 -1.02 -13.16
N ALA A 81 -2.47 -1.63 -12.42
CA ALA A 81 -2.28 -2.67 -11.40
C ALA A 81 -1.77 -2.17 -10.04
N LYS A 82 -1.40 -0.92 -9.92
CA LYS A 82 -1.01 -0.34 -8.62
C LYS A 82 -2.24 0.09 -7.82
N VAL A 83 -2.12 0.00 -6.50
CA VAL A 83 -3.11 0.57 -5.60
C VAL A 83 -2.82 2.05 -5.45
N VAL A 84 -3.85 2.86 -5.59
CA VAL A 84 -3.73 4.32 -5.55
C VAL A 84 -4.71 4.91 -4.54
N VAL A 85 -4.37 6.08 -4.05
CA VAL A 85 -5.29 6.96 -3.34
C VAL A 85 -5.76 8.01 -4.33
N ALA A 86 -7.04 8.04 -4.60
CA ALA A 86 -7.62 8.91 -5.62
C ALA A 86 -8.66 9.85 -5.01
N ALA A 87 -8.74 11.05 -5.56
CA ALA A 87 -9.78 12.02 -5.25
C ALA A 87 -10.83 12.02 -6.37
N ILE A 88 -12.01 11.52 -6.07
CA ILE A 88 -13.13 11.43 -7.03
C ILE A 88 -14.32 12.14 -6.45
N ASN A 89 -14.83 13.14 -7.19
CA ASN A 89 -15.99 13.95 -6.75
C ASN A 89 -15.83 14.52 -5.34
N GLY A 90 -14.62 14.97 -5.01
CA GLY A 90 -14.33 15.54 -3.69
C GLY A 90 -14.10 14.54 -2.57
N GLU A 91 -14.15 13.25 -2.87
CA GLU A 91 -13.94 12.20 -1.89
C GLU A 91 -12.64 11.43 -2.17
N MET A 92 -11.90 11.10 -1.11
CA MET A 92 -10.70 10.28 -1.18
C MET A 92 -11.06 8.82 -1.05
N THR A 93 -10.49 7.99 -1.94
CA THR A 93 -10.70 6.55 -1.92
C THR A 93 -9.42 5.78 -2.23
N VAL A 94 -9.32 4.58 -1.71
CA VAL A 94 -8.22 3.64 -2.01
C VAL A 94 -8.76 2.57 -2.93
N LYS A 95 -8.18 2.43 -4.11
CA LYS A 95 -8.60 1.46 -5.12
C LYS A 95 -7.40 1.03 -5.95
N ARG A 96 -7.58 -0.05 -6.72
CA ARG A 96 -6.59 -0.48 -7.70
C ARG A 96 -6.85 0.19 -9.04
N LEU A 97 -5.82 0.77 -9.62
CA LEU A 97 -5.92 1.35 -10.96
C LEU A 97 -5.92 0.23 -12.00
N SER A 98 -6.94 0.17 -12.81
CA SER A 98 -7.17 -0.92 -13.77
C SER A 98 -7.67 -0.38 -15.10
N VAL A 99 -7.57 -1.19 -16.14
CA VAL A 99 -8.23 -0.94 -17.42
C VAL A 99 -9.26 -2.04 -17.61
N VAL A 100 -10.52 -1.67 -17.72
CA VAL A 100 -11.64 -2.60 -17.92
C VAL A 100 -12.40 -2.17 -19.16
N ASP A 101 -12.51 -3.05 -20.13
CA ASP A 101 -13.14 -2.77 -21.43
C ASP A 101 -12.57 -1.51 -22.12
N GLY A 102 -11.24 -1.36 -22.04
CA GLY A 102 -10.54 -0.21 -22.64
C GLY A 102 -10.68 1.10 -21.88
N GLN A 103 -11.33 1.11 -20.72
CA GLN A 103 -11.57 2.30 -19.92
C GLN A 103 -10.82 2.24 -18.60
N MET A 104 -10.20 3.37 -18.20
CA MET A 104 -9.61 3.48 -16.87
C MET A 104 -10.68 3.33 -15.80
N THR A 105 -10.38 2.44 -14.86
CA THR A 105 -11.33 2.03 -13.83
C THR A 105 -10.60 1.91 -12.50
N LEU A 106 -11.24 2.37 -11.44
CA LEU A 106 -10.78 2.12 -10.09
C LEU A 106 -11.50 0.89 -9.55
N THR A 107 -10.77 -0.19 -9.37
CA THR A 107 -11.34 -1.48 -8.95
C THR A 107 -11.11 -1.75 -7.48
N ALA A 108 -12.12 -2.32 -6.84
CA ALA A 108 -12.00 -2.85 -5.49
C ALA A 108 -11.38 -4.25 -5.55
N ASP A 109 -10.42 -4.53 -4.65
CA ASP A 109 -9.88 -5.89 -4.52
C ASP A 109 -10.91 -6.86 -3.93
N ASN A 110 -11.86 -6.35 -3.17
CA ASN A 110 -12.97 -7.13 -2.64
C ASN A 110 -14.08 -7.23 -3.71
N PRO A 111 -14.39 -8.44 -4.19
CA PRO A 111 -15.38 -8.61 -5.27
C PRO A 111 -16.81 -8.23 -4.89
N ASN A 112 -17.10 -8.04 -3.61
CA ASN A 112 -18.41 -7.59 -3.14
C ASN A 112 -18.66 -6.09 -3.30
N TYR A 113 -17.65 -5.36 -3.77
CA TYR A 113 -17.73 -3.92 -3.98
C TYR A 113 -17.64 -3.58 -5.46
N PRO A 114 -18.41 -2.59 -5.92
CA PRO A 114 -18.42 -2.23 -7.34
C PRO A 114 -17.15 -1.50 -7.77
N ASP A 115 -16.83 -1.62 -9.04
CA ASP A 115 -15.80 -0.82 -9.70
C ASP A 115 -16.32 0.62 -9.90
N VAL A 116 -15.39 1.57 -9.93
CA VAL A 116 -15.69 2.97 -10.23
C VAL A 116 -15.07 3.32 -11.57
N LYS A 117 -15.90 3.50 -12.59
CA LYS A 117 -15.45 3.94 -13.91
C LYS A 117 -15.11 5.44 -13.84
N VAL A 118 -13.94 5.78 -14.39
CA VAL A 118 -13.47 7.16 -14.45
C VAL A 118 -13.54 7.62 -15.90
N GLY A 119 -14.59 8.37 -16.24
CA GLY A 119 -14.87 8.78 -17.63
C GLY A 119 -13.76 9.64 -18.23
N ASP A 120 -13.40 10.72 -17.57
CA ASP A 120 -12.33 11.62 -17.97
C ASP A 120 -11.16 11.48 -17.00
N PHE A 121 -10.45 10.34 -17.10
CA PHE A 121 -9.32 10.09 -16.23
C PHE A 121 -8.20 11.08 -16.47
N ASP A 122 -7.71 11.67 -15.38
CA ASP A 122 -6.54 12.53 -15.36
C ASP A 122 -5.66 12.10 -14.18
N GLU A 123 -4.35 12.02 -14.39
CA GLU A 123 -3.42 11.66 -13.32
C GLU A 123 -3.49 12.59 -12.12
N SER A 124 -3.96 13.83 -12.29
CA SER A 124 -4.18 14.76 -11.18
C SER A 124 -5.23 14.27 -10.18
N MET A 125 -6.08 13.32 -10.56
CA MET A 125 -7.01 12.66 -9.66
C MET A 125 -6.31 11.73 -8.66
N ILE A 126 -5.10 11.29 -8.97
CA ILE A 126 -4.32 10.39 -8.13
C ILE A 126 -3.51 11.23 -7.14
N TRP A 127 -3.82 11.07 -5.86
CA TRP A 127 -3.10 11.76 -4.80
C TRP A 127 -1.77 11.10 -4.47
N GLY A 128 -1.68 9.78 -4.57
CA GLY A 128 -0.46 9.05 -4.34
C GLY A 128 -0.62 7.55 -4.63
N VAL A 129 0.50 6.84 -4.64
CA VAL A 129 0.55 5.40 -4.84
C VAL A 129 0.76 4.71 -3.50
N ALA A 130 -0.11 3.77 -3.17
CA ALA A 130 0.04 2.96 -1.98
C ALA A 130 1.15 1.93 -2.19
N THR A 131 2.13 1.90 -1.32
CA THR A 131 3.29 1.01 -1.43
C THR A 131 3.23 -0.16 -0.46
N ASN A 132 2.70 0.07 0.72
CA ASN A 132 2.65 -0.92 1.79
C ASN A 132 1.42 -0.67 2.66
N VAL A 133 0.99 -1.71 3.33
CA VAL A 133 -0.02 -1.59 4.38
C VAL A 133 0.47 -2.32 5.63
N ILE A 134 0.23 -1.73 6.79
CA ILE A 134 0.60 -2.28 8.08
C ILE A 134 -0.69 -2.56 8.84
N HIS A 135 -0.93 -3.83 9.17
CA HIS A 135 -2.04 -4.23 10.01
C HIS A 135 -1.62 -5.41 10.89
N GLN A 136 -2.29 -5.56 12.01
CA GLN A 136 -2.08 -6.72 12.88
C GLN A 136 -2.73 -7.95 12.26
N VAL A 137 -2.08 -9.06 12.42
CA VAL A 137 -2.61 -10.35 11.93
C VAL A 137 -3.64 -10.94 12.89
#